data_159b14b0277c3a562aafa5a59bd1437d
#
_entry.id   159b14b0277c3a562aafa5a59bd1437d
#
_cell.length_a   1.000
_cell.length_b   1.000
_cell.length_c   1.000
_cell.angle_alpha   90.00
_cell.angle_beta   90.00
_cell.angle_gamma   90.00
#
_symmetry.space_group_name_H-M   'P 1'
#
loop_
_entity.id
_entity.type
_entity.pdbx_description
1 polymer ?
#
loop_
_entity_poly.entity_id
_entity_poly.type
_entity_poly.pdbx_seq_one_letter_code
_entity_poly.pdbx_strand_id
1 'polypeptide(L)'
;MESKLKFKLEDILKRSVLYKVNKNDYTIKKLKIVESEHEKGSSEEIRVKVAFPDSENQYKNVSLGSYEGGYTVWESTWVLLEFLESMEVNEKLSVLELGAGLGVCGTAMSLKGHRVTFQDLNMNVIKKGLIPNLLLNHTVRGLKGEENELGVTLVSEYEDEMKNIYQIRTESVKLVGKYDSKFEFEFLVGDWNHLVNTEQISSNQKGKYDIILASECIYRKENYESIVKIIHTLLKAGGRAYIATKRFYFGLSGGSFQFLQFIRENDHKYGENKLSATVIRSAEPKNSSNVIDLIEVNKMTGENANN
;
A
#
# COMPACT_ATOMS: atom_id res chain seq x y z
N MET A 1 14.79 9.77 -16.56
CA MET A 1 15.76 10.54 -15.70
C MET A 1 16.16 9.66 -14.53
N GLU A 2 17.41 9.64 -14.15
CA GLU A 2 17.88 8.85 -13.00
C GLU A 2 18.12 9.79 -11.81
N SER A 3 17.63 9.38 -10.63
CA SER A 3 17.98 10.04 -9.37
C SER A 3 18.51 9.03 -8.37
N LYS A 4 19.59 9.39 -7.67
CA LYS A 4 20.22 8.54 -6.66
C LYS A 4 19.85 9.03 -5.26
N LEU A 5 19.32 8.14 -4.45
CA LEU A 5 19.03 8.36 -3.05
C LEU A 5 20.01 7.56 -2.20
N LYS A 6 20.45 8.12 -1.09
CA LYS A 6 21.35 7.50 -0.13
C LYS A 6 20.72 7.55 1.24
N PHE A 7 20.80 6.43 1.96
CA PHE A 7 20.26 6.28 3.31
C PHE A 7 21.32 5.62 4.20
N LYS A 8 21.44 6.09 5.43
CA LYS A 8 22.20 5.38 6.45
C LYS A 8 21.26 4.45 7.20
N LEU A 9 21.64 3.17 7.31
CA LEU A 9 20.82 2.17 8.00
C LEU A 9 20.55 2.56 9.45
N GLU A 10 21.56 3.09 10.16
CA GLU A 10 21.41 3.56 11.54
C GLU A 10 20.34 4.66 11.68
N ASP A 11 20.22 5.58 10.70
CA ASP A 11 19.22 6.65 10.71
C ASP A 11 17.81 6.09 10.45
N ILE A 12 17.70 5.06 9.59
CA ILE A 12 16.44 4.34 9.40
C ILE A 12 16.05 3.63 10.71
N LEU A 13 16.96 2.91 11.33
CA LEU A 13 16.71 2.16 12.58
C LEU A 13 16.32 3.08 13.75
N LYS A 14 17.01 4.21 13.93
CA LYS A 14 16.70 5.19 15.00
C LYS A 14 15.26 5.69 14.97
N ARG A 15 14.67 5.80 13.80
CA ARG A 15 13.30 6.29 13.60
C ARG A 15 12.29 5.19 13.29
N SER A 16 12.69 3.93 13.46
CA SER A 16 11.82 2.80 13.23
C SER A 16 11.15 2.31 14.51
N VAL A 17 9.94 1.82 14.35
CA VAL A 17 9.10 1.31 15.43
C VAL A 17 8.67 -0.11 15.08
N LEU A 18 8.73 -1.00 16.06
CA LEU A 18 8.09 -2.30 15.98
C LEU A 18 6.64 -2.17 16.47
N TYR A 19 5.72 -2.38 15.57
CA TYR A 19 4.32 -2.55 15.93
C TYR A 19 4.06 -4.00 16.31
N LYS A 20 3.44 -4.20 17.47
CA LYS A 20 2.84 -5.48 17.88
C LYS A 20 1.34 -5.26 17.98
N VAL A 21 0.57 -5.94 17.14
CA VAL A 21 -0.88 -5.81 17.06
C VAL A 21 -1.53 -7.12 17.44
N ASN A 22 -2.35 -7.11 18.47
CA ASN A 22 -3.15 -8.27 18.87
C ASN A 22 -4.25 -8.51 17.83
N LYS A 23 -4.35 -9.72 17.27
CA LYS A 23 -5.31 -10.07 16.22
C LYS A 23 -6.75 -10.12 16.71
N ASN A 24 -6.96 -10.39 18.01
CA ASN A 24 -8.31 -10.57 18.56
C ASN A 24 -9.03 -9.25 18.81
N ASP A 25 -8.29 -8.20 19.20
CA ASP A 25 -8.87 -6.91 19.60
C ASP A 25 -8.19 -5.69 18.94
N TYR A 26 -7.22 -5.91 18.09
CA TYR A 26 -6.42 -4.88 17.39
C TYR A 26 -5.77 -3.85 18.33
N THR A 27 -5.49 -4.24 19.59
CA THR A 27 -4.67 -3.38 20.45
C THR A 27 -3.24 -3.29 19.93
N ILE A 28 -2.73 -2.05 19.86
CA ILE A 28 -1.44 -1.74 19.25
C ILE A 28 -0.44 -1.37 20.34
N LYS A 29 0.70 -2.06 20.37
CA LYS A 29 1.87 -1.68 21.13
C LYS A 29 2.96 -1.19 20.20
N LYS A 30 3.56 -0.03 20.48
CA LYS A 30 4.70 0.54 19.75
C LYS A 30 5.95 0.38 20.59
N LEU A 31 6.94 -0.30 20.07
CA LEU A 31 8.21 -0.57 20.75
C LEU A 31 9.37 -0.01 19.93
N LYS A 32 10.40 0.49 20.58
CA LYS A 32 11.66 0.79 19.89
C LYS A 32 12.27 -0.51 19.36
N ILE A 33 12.83 -0.46 18.16
CA ILE A 33 13.54 -1.61 17.61
C ILE A 33 14.89 -1.70 18.32
N VAL A 34 15.12 -2.82 19.01
CA VAL A 34 16.39 -3.17 19.62
C VAL A 34 16.98 -4.33 18.81
N GLU A 35 18.27 -4.31 18.51
CA GLU A 35 18.95 -5.27 17.62
C GLU A 35 18.81 -6.75 18.02
N SER A 36 18.44 -7.03 19.27
CA SER A 36 18.37 -8.39 19.84
C SER A 36 16.99 -9.05 19.83
N GLU A 37 15.94 -8.39 19.33
CA GLU A 37 14.60 -8.97 19.35
C GLU A 37 14.36 -9.97 18.20
N HIS A 38 14.89 -11.18 18.36
CA HIS A 38 14.51 -12.38 17.61
C HIS A 38 13.38 -13.18 18.29
N GLU A 39 12.63 -12.58 19.18
CA GLU A 39 11.48 -13.26 19.76
C GLU A 39 10.48 -13.65 18.66
N LYS A 40 10.20 -14.95 18.57
CA LYS A 40 9.10 -15.46 17.75
C LYS A 40 7.81 -14.85 18.30
N GLY A 41 7.03 -14.18 17.44
CA GLY A 41 5.70 -13.71 17.77
C GLY A 41 4.79 -14.86 18.19
N SER A 42 3.80 -14.59 19.03
CA SER A 42 2.69 -15.51 19.22
C SER A 42 1.86 -15.57 17.93
N SER A 43 1.12 -16.65 17.71
CA SER A 43 0.18 -16.78 16.59
C SER A 43 -0.91 -15.69 16.61
N GLU A 44 -1.10 -15.04 17.75
CA GLU A 44 -2.10 -14.00 17.99
C GLU A 44 -1.58 -12.57 17.77
N GLU A 45 -0.30 -12.39 17.44
CA GLU A 45 0.30 -11.07 17.20
C GLU A 45 0.79 -10.90 15.78
N ILE A 46 0.44 -9.74 15.18
CA ILE A 46 1.10 -9.22 13.98
C ILE A 46 2.29 -8.38 14.41
N ARG A 47 3.44 -8.60 13.79
CA ARG A 47 4.67 -7.85 14.05
C ARG A 47 5.17 -7.17 12.80
N VAL A 48 5.22 -5.85 12.80
CA VAL A 48 5.65 -5.04 11.64
C VAL A 48 6.65 -3.99 12.08
N LYS A 49 7.79 -3.93 11.39
CA LYS A 49 8.77 -2.86 11.55
C LYS A 49 8.44 -1.75 10.57
N VAL A 50 8.30 -0.52 11.07
CA VAL A 50 7.96 0.65 10.26
C VAL A 50 8.95 1.78 10.55
N ALA A 51 9.60 2.28 9.49
CA ALA A 51 10.42 3.48 9.53
C ALA A 51 9.57 4.72 9.24
N PHE A 52 9.75 5.76 10.05
CA PHE A 52 9.10 7.06 9.86
C PHE A 52 10.06 8.09 9.25
N PRO A 53 9.59 9.15 8.59
CA PRO A 53 10.46 10.24 8.13
C PRO A 53 11.04 11.02 9.29
N ASP A 54 12.19 11.71 9.06
CA ASP A 54 12.96 12.42 10.12
C ASP A 54 12.18 13.55 10.83
N SER A 55 11.09 14.03 10.24
CA SER A 55 10.30 15.14 10.77
C SER A 55 8.82 14.78 10.91
N GLU A 56 8.48 13.95 11.92
CA GLU A 56 7.07 13.66 12.25
C GLU A 56 6.21 14.93 12.46
N ASN A 57 6.82 16.03 12.89
CA ASN A 57 6.09 17.26 13.22
C ASN A 57 5.65 18.08 11.98
N GLN A 58 6.24 17.90 10.81
CA GLN A 58 5.88 18.64 9.60
C GLN A 58 4.64 18.11 8.89
N TYR A 59 4.19 16.89 9.21
CA TYR A 59 3.16 16.17 8.45
C TYR A 59 1.91 15.82 9.27
N LYS A 60 1.70 16.50 10.39
CA LYS A 60 0.54 16.25 11.28
C LYS A 60 -0.79 16.73 10.70
N ASN A 61 -0.77 17.66 9.76
CA ASN A 61 -1.98 18.25 9.19
C ASN A 61 -2.26 17.64 7.83
N VAL A 62 -3.35 16.88 7.72
CA VAL A 62 -3.89 16.43 6.44
C VAL A 62 -4.36 17.66 5.66
N SER A 63 -3.86 17.83 4.44
CA SER A 63 -4.27 18.87 3.50
C SER A 63 -4.76 18.20 2.24
N LEU A 64 -6.09 18.23 2.03
CA LEU A 64 -6.78 17.55 0.95
C LEU A 64 -6.18 17.91 -0.43
N GLY A 65 -5.91 16.90 -1.23
CA GLY A 65 -5.31 17.06 -2.56
C GLY A 65 -3.82 17.42 -2.58
N SER A 66 -3.22 17.68 -1.40
CA SER A 66 -1.80 18.02 -1.26
C SER A 66 -1.05 17.00 -0.40
N TYR A 67 -1.55 16.71 0.80
CA TYR A 67 -1.02 15.69 1.69
C TYR A 67 -2.16 15.00 2.45
N GLU A 68 -2.35 13.73 2.20
CA GLU A 68 -3.50 12.96 2.71
C GLU A 68 -3.11 11.93 3.78
N GLY A 69 -2.08 12.23 4.57
CA GLY A 69 -1.72 11.40 5.74
C GLY A 69 -0.84 10.18 5.42
N GLY A 70 -0.09 10.20 4.31
CA GLY A 70 0.73 9.07 3.87
C GLY A 70 1.84 8.62 4.82
N TYR A 71 2.20 9.41 5.83
CA TYR A 71 3.17 9.03 6.86
C TYR A 71 2.51 8.42 8.12
N THR A 72 1.21 8.16 8.07
CA THR A 72 0.47 7.54 9.18
C THR A 72 0.12 6.10 8.82
N VAL A 73 0.34 5.17 9.75
CA VAL A 73 -0.23 3.82 9.63
C VAL A 73 -1.63 3.86 10.24
N TRP A 74 -2.64 3.79 9.37
CA TRP A 74 -4.03 3.88 9.77
C TRP A 74 -4.57 2.55 10.30
N GLU A 75 -5.64 2.59 11.09
CA GLU A 75 -6.19 1.42 11.79
C GLU A 75 -6.60 0.28 10.84
N SER A 76 -7.18 0.60 9.70
CA SER A 76 -7.63 -0.40 8.71
C SER A 76 -6.49 -1.20 8.09
N THR A 77 -5.26 -0.65 8.12
CA THR A 77 -4.05 -1.35 7.65
C THR A 77 -3.83 -2.67 8.38
N TRP A 78 -4.13 -2.74 9.67
CA TRP A 78 -3.92 -3.95 10.48
C TRP A 78 -4.90 -5.06 10.13
N VAL A 79 -6.15 -4.70 9.83
CA VAL A 79 -7.18 -5.66 9.39
C VAL A 79 -6.82 -6.24 8.05
N LEU A 80 -6.38 -5.41 7.11
CA LEU A 80 -5.92 -5.87 5.80
C LEU A 80 -4.68 -6.74 5.93
N LEU A 81 -3.70 -6.34 6.73
CA LEU A 81 -2.47 -7.09 6.91
C LEU A 81 -2.71 -8.47 7.52
N GLU A 82 -3.57 -8.57 8.54
CA GLU A 82 -3.94 -9.86 9.12
C GLU A 82 -4.58 -10.80 8.08
N PHE A 83 -5.47 -10.27 7.26
CA PHE A 83 -6.06 -11.01 6.15
C PHE A 83 -4.98 -11.51 5.17
N LEU A 84 -4.06 -10.63 4.76
CA LEU A 84 -2.98 -10.97 3.83
C LEU A 84 -2.00 -12.01 4.42
N GLU A 85 -1.77 -11.99 5.74
CA GLU A 85 -0.97 -13.01 6.42
C GLU A 85 -1.61 -14.40 6.33
N SER A 86 -2.94 -14.47 6.46
CA SER A 86 -3.70 -15.72 6.39
C SER A 86 -3.90 -16.22 4.96
N MET A 87 -3.62 -15.39 3.96
CA MET A 87 -3.79 -15.75 2.55
C MET A 87 -2.69 -16.74 2.12
N GLU A 88 -3.12 -17.93 1.76
CA GLU A 88 -2.25 -18.94 1.13
C GLU A 88 -2.29 -18.77 -0.38
N VAL A 89 -1.14 -18.47 -0.98
CA VAL A 89 -0.99 -18.31 -2.42
C VAL A 89 0.24 -19.05 -2.87
N ASN A 90 0.05 -20.00 -3.78
CA ASN A 90 1.12 -20.86 -4.30
C ASN A 90 1.82 -20.26 -5.54
N GLU A 91 1.29 -19.18 -6.10
CA GLU A 91 1.79 -18.54 -7.30
C GLU A 91 2.36 -17.14 -7.00
N LYS A 92 3.27 -16.69 -7.86
CA LYS A 92 3.78 -15.33 -7.79
C LYS A 92 2.81 -14.35 -8.43
N LEU A 93 2.12 -13.58 -7.59
CA LEU A 93 1.14 -12.58 -8.02
C LEU A 93 1.76 -11.23 -8.36
N SER A 94 1.08 -10.48 -9.23
CA SER A 94 1.29 -9.05 -9.44
C SER A 94 0.28 -8.27 -8.60
N VAL A 95 0.78 -7.44 -7.70
CA VAL A 95 0.00 -6.71 -6.69
C VAL A 95 0.19 -5.22 -6.87
N LEU A 96 -0.89 -4.45 -6.78
CA LEU A 96 -0.87 -2.99 -6.70
C LEU A 96 -1.38 -2.55 -5.34
N GLU A 97 -0.62 -1.75 -4.60
CA GLU A 97 -1.09 -1.07 -3.39
C GLU A 97 -1.40 0.39 -3.71
N LEU A 98 -2.69 0.76 -3.59
CA LEU A 98 -3.19 2.12 -3.80
C LEU A 98 -3.10 2.94 -2.51
N GLY A 99 -2.69 4.20 -2.62
CA GLY A 99 -2.50 5.06 -1.47
C GLY A 99 -1.55 4.43 -0.46
N ALA A 100 -0.43 3.91 -0.96
CA ALA A 100 0.44 3.02 -0.19
C ALA A 100 0.99 3.64 1.10
N GLY A 101 1.17 4.97 1.15
CA GLY A 101 1.74 5.64 2.31
C GLY A 101 3.09 5.04 2.67
N LEU A 102 3.19 4.44 3.87
CA LEU A 102 4.39 3.73 4.33
C LEU A 102 4.52 2.31 3.73
N GLY A 103 3.56 1.84 2.91
CA GLY A 103 3.64 0.60 2.15
C GLY A 103 3.63 -0.67 2.99
N VAL A 104 2.91 -0.69 4.10
CA VAL A 104 2.94 -1.81 5.06
C VAL A 104 2.41 -3.10 4.43
N CYS A 105 1.25 -3.05 3.78
CA CYS A 105 0.61 -4.24 3.21
C CYS A 105 1.36 -4.74 1.97
N GLY A 106 1.77 -3.85 1.07
CA GLY A 106 2.56 -4.23 -0.11
C GLY A 106 3.93 -4.76 0.28
N THR A 107 4.58 -4.21 1.31
CA THR A 107 5.82 -4.76 1.84
C THR A 107 5.64 -6.20 2.33
N ALA A 108 4.55 -6.49 3.05
CA ALA A 108 4.25 -7.85 3.49
C ALA A 108 4.07 -8.80 2.30
N MET A 109 3.36 -8.38 1.25
CA MET A 109 3.21 -9.16 0.02
C MET A 109 4.55 -9.38 -0.71
N SER A 110 5.40 -8.35 -0.76
CA SER A 110 6.72 -8.47 -1.38
C SER A 110 7.64 -9.44 -0.62
N LEU A 111 7.55 -9.48 0.71
CA LEU A 111 8.28 -10.44 1.55
C LEU A 111 7.80 -11.90 1.34
N LYS A 112 6.56 -12.10 0.92
CA LYS A 112 6.02 -13.40 0.47
C LYS A 112 6.45 -13.77 -0.97
N GLY A 113 7.21 -12.91 -1.65
CA GLY A 113 7.76 -13.17 -3.00
C GLY A 113 6.91 -12.66 -4.15
N HIS A 114 5.82 -11.93 -3.89
CA HIS A 114 4.98 -11.33 -4.93
C HIS A 114 5.65 -10.10 -5.56
N ARG A 115 5.25 -9.76 -6.79
CA ARG A 115 5.65 -8.50 -7.44
C ARG A 115 4.72 -7.39 -7.00
N VAL A 116 5.25 -6.35 -6.39
CA VAL A 116 4.45 -5.26 -5.85
C VAL A 116 4.79 -3.95 -6.55
N THR A 117 3.75 -3.29 -7.06
CA THR A 117 3.76 -1.90 -7.49
C THR A 117 3.10 -1.08 -6.38
N PHE A 118 3.72 0.01 -5.99
CA PHE A 118 3.19 0.93 -4.98
C PHE A 118 2.71 2.20 -5.65
N GLN A 119 1.52 2.66 -5.26
CA GLN A 119 1.00 3.93 -5.72
C GLN A 119 0.77 4.87 -4.55
N ASP A 120 1.21 6.12 -4.69
CA ASP A 120 0.87 7.21 -3.76
C ASP A 120 0.74 8.55 -4.50
N LEU A 121 -0.04 9.47 -3.93
CA LEU A 121 -0.20 10.82 -4.43
C LEU A 121 1.14 11.58 -4.43
N ASN A 122 1.97 11.32 -3.42
CA ASN A 122 3.12 12.15 -3.07
C ASN A 122 4.46 11.45 -3.27
N MET A 123 5.29 11.98 -4.17
CA MET A 123 6.67 11.55 -4.34
C MET A 123 7.48 11.60 -3.03
N ASN A 124 7.23 12.59 -2.18
CA ASN A 124 7.92 12.71 -0.89
C ASN A 124 7.56 11.57 0.07
N VAL A 125 6.31 11.10 0.05
CA VAL A 125 5.87 9.93 0.85
C VAL A 125 6.65 8.70 0.39
N ILE A 126 6.77 8.50 -0.91
CA ILE A 126 7.56 7.40 -1.47
C ILE A 126 9.04 7.52 -1.07
N LYS A 127 9.68 8.67 -1.34
CA LYS A 127 11.12 8.84 -1.08
C LYS A 127 11.50 8.79 0.40
N LYS A 128 10.69 9.39 1.28
CA LYS A 128 11.05 9.57 2.69
C LYS A 128 10.39 8.56 3.64
N GLY A 129 9.31 7.93 3.21
CA GLY A 129 8.54 6.97 4.01
C GLY A 129 8.63 5.54 3.45
N LEU A 130 8.11 5.32 2.26
CA LEU A 130 7.98 4.00 1.67
C LEU A 130 9.34 3.32 1.39
N ILE A 131 10.26 4.01 0.69
CA ILE A 131 11.58 3.45 0.35
C ILE A 131 12.37 3.07 1.60
N PRO A 132 12.50 3.93 2.64
CA PRO A 132 13.11 3.51 3.90
C PRO A 132 12.46 2.27 4.53
N ASN A 133 11.14 2.14 4.41
CA ASN A 133 10.43 0.95 4.90
C ASN A 133 10.78 -0.32 4.12
N LEU A 134 10.83 -0.23 2.80
CA LEU A 134 11.27 -1.35 1.95
C LEU A 134 12.70 -1.77 2.31
N LEU A 135 13.62 -0.79 2.46
CA LEU A 135 14.99 -1.05 2.88
C LEU A 135 15.04 -1.73 4.25
N LEU A 136 14.33 -1.20 5.24
CA LEU A 136 14.27 -1.77 6.59
C LEU A 136 13.86 -3.25 6.59
N ASN A 137 12.87 -3.62 5.78
CA ASN A 137 12.30 -4.97 5.81
C ASN A 137 13.04 -5.95 4.90
N HIS A 138 13.65 -5.49 3.81
CA HIS A 138 14.36 -6.37 2.86
C HIS A 138 15.86 -6.51 3.14
N THR A 139 16.49 -5.50 3.76
CA THR A 139 17.96 -5.49 3.91
C THR A 139 18.45 -5.84 5.30
N VAL A 140 17.68 -5.58 6.34
CA VAL A 140 18.14 -5.71 7.75
C VAL A 140 18.30 -7.15 8.21
N ARG A 141 17.84 -8.15 7.47
CA ARG A 141 17.95 -9.58 7.84
C ARG A 141 19.36 -10.16 7.89
N GLY A 142 20.40 -9.39 7.59
CA GLY A 142 21.79 -9.91 7.54
C GLY A 142 22.88 -8.91 7.87
N LEU A 143 22.57 -7.67 8.18
CA LEU A 143 23.58 -6.64 8.38
C LEU A 143 24.06 -6.56 9.82
N LYS A 144 25.36 -6.82 10.02
CA LYS A 144 26.08 -6.53 11.25
C LYS A 144 27.22 -5.57 10.90
N GLY A 145 27.22 -4.36 11.47
CA GLY A 145 28.36 -3.43 11.36
C GLY A 145 28.01 -1.98 11.04
N GLU A 146 28.95 -1.09 11.38
CA GLU A 146 28.76 0.36 11.51
C GLU A 146 28.75 1.18 10.20
N GLU A 147 29.08 0.61 9.03
CA GLU A 147 29.22 1.34 7.76
C GLU A 147 28.23 0.86 6.70
N ASN A 148 26.93 1.16 6.89
CA ASN A 148 25.94 0.71 5.93
C ASN A 148 25.23 1.89 5.26
N GLU A 149 25.82 2.43 4.20
CA GLU A 149 25.16 3.33 3.28
C GLU A 149 24.35 2.51 2.26
N LEU A 150 23.04 2.73 2.25
CA LEU A 150 22.11 2.10 1.31
C LEU A 150 21.86 3.04 0.13
N GLY A 151 22.26 2.63 -1.06
CA GLY A 151 22.02 3.37 -2.30
C GLY A 151 20.79 2.85 -3.04
N VAL A 152 19.89 3.73 -3.45
CA VAL A 152 18.74 3.42 -4.30
C VAL A 152 18.82 4.28 -5.55
N THR A 153 18.74 3.66 -6.72
CA THR A 153 18.59 4.37 -7.99
C THR A 153 17.11 4.36 -8.38
N LEU A 154 16.53 5.53 -8.54
CA LEU A 154 15.20 5.73 -9.07
C LEU A 154 15.33 6.10 -10.56
N VAL A 155 14.66 5.35 -11.42
CA VAL A 155 14.59 5.61 -12.86
C VAL A 155 13.17 6.02 -13.19
N SER A 156 13.01 7.24 -13.71
CA SER A 156 11.73 7.72 -14.23
C SER A 156 11.53 7.19 -15.64
N GLU A 157 10.55 6.33 -15.83
CA GLU A 157 10.15 5.81 -17.15
C GLU A 157 9.22 6.81 -17.88
N TYR A 158 8.40 7.50 -17.12
CA TYR A 158 7.46 8.51 -17.62
C TYR A 158 7.30 9.62 -16.60
N GLU A 159 7.41 10.86 -17.06
CA GLU A 159 7.24 12.06 -16.23
C GLU A 159 6.40 13.07 -17.02
N ASP A 160 5.27 13.48 -16.45
CA ASP A 160 4.44 14.56 -16.93
C ASP A 160 4.35 15.61 -15.80
N GLU A 161 5.21 16.61 -15.84
CA GLU A 161 5.28 17.65 -14.81
C GLU A 161 3.97 18.44 -14.68
N MET A 162 3.23 18.60 -15.79
CA MET A 162 1.97 19.33 -15.77
C MET A 162 0.86 18.56 -15.08
N LYS A 163 0.93 17.23 -15.06
CA LYS A 163 -0.07 16.35 -14.44
C LYS A 163 0.40 15.74 -13.13
N ASN A 164 1.64 16.04 -12.68
CA ASN A 164 2.25 15.43 -11.50
C ASN A 164 2.19 13.88 -11.49
N ILE A 165 2.31 13.25 -12.66
CA ILE A 165 2.32 11.80 -12.80
C ILE A 165 3.74 11.35 -13.07
N TYR A 166 4.25 10.46 -12.23
CA TYR A 166 5.58 9.90 -12.35
C TYR A 166 5.49 8.39 -12.23
N GLN A 167 5.99 7.68 -13.22
CA GLN A 167 6.27 6.26 -13.09
C GLN A 167 7.75 6.10 -12.78
N ILE A 168 8.07 5.55 -11.64
CA ILE A 168 9.44 5.40 -11.18
C ILE A 168 9.70 3.94 -10.88
N ARG A 169 10.81 3.42 -11.41
CA ARG A 169 11.28 2.07 -11.16
C ARG A 169 12.57 2.14 -10.34
N THR A 170 12.65 1.38 -9.26
CA THR A 170 13.93 1.15 -8.60
C THR A 170 14.67 0.03 -9.33
N GLU A 171 15.81 0.34 -9.93
CA GLU A 171 16.60 -0.67 -10.65
C GLU A 171 17.48 -1.49 -9.72
N SER A 172 18.00 -0.89 -8.65
CA SER A 172 18.83 -1.63 -7.69
C SER A 172 18.95 -0.89 -6.36
N VAL A 173 18.98 -1.64 -5.27
CA VAL A 173 19.50 -1.21 -3.98
C VAL A 173 20.91 -1.77 -3.89
N LYS A 174 21.93 -0.90 -3.89
CA LYS A 174 23.29 -1.30 -3.56
C LYS A 174 23.54 -1.05 -2.08
N LEU A 175 23.81 -2.11 -1.35
CA LEU A 175 24.44 -2.02 -0.06
C LEU A 175 25.94 -1.75 -0.29
N VAL A 176 26.41 -0.59 0.17
CA VAL A 176 27.87 -0.32 0.18
C VAL A 176 28.44 -1.06 1.36
N GLY A 177 28.97 -2.24 1.12
CA GLY A 177 29.47 -3.15 2.15
C GLY A 177 29.47 -4.60 1.65
N LYS A 178 29.28 -5.58 2.49
CA LYS A 178 29.49 -7.01 2.22
C LYS A 178 28.37 -7.71 1.40
N TYR A 179 27.26 -7.07 1.02
CA TYR A 179 26.13 -7.74 0.39
C TYR A 179 25.55 -6.95 -0.79
N ASP A 180 25.59 -7.54 -2.00
CA ASP A 180 24.88 -7.10 -3.18
C ASP A 180 23.50 -7.77 -3.23
N SER A 181 22.45 -7.11 -2.74
CA SER A 181 21.08 -7.55 -2.96
C SER A 181 20.39 -6.60 -3.94
N LYS A 182 19.85 -7.14 -5.01
CA LYS A 182 19.04 -6.39 -5.98
C LYS A 182 17.57 -6.53 -5.62
N PHE A 183 16.93 -5.40 -5.36
CA PHE A 183 15.48 -5.30 -5.26
C PHE A 183 14.96 -4.44 -6.40
N GLU A 184 13.86 -4.84 -6.98
CA GLU A 184 13.20 -4.09 -8.02
C GLU A 184 11.76 -3.85 -7.59
N PHE A 185 11.42 -2.57 -7.40
CA PHE A 185 10.06 -2.13 -7.10
C PHE A 185 9.62 -1.09 -8.12
N GLU A 186 8.35 -1.10 -8.43
CA GLU A 186 7.72 -0.12 -9.31
C GLU A 186 6.86 0.82 -8.46
N PHE A 187 6.93 2.12 -8.77
CA PHE A 187 6.12 3.13 -8.11
C PHE A 187 5.32 3.91 -9.15
N LEU A 188 4.03 4.10 -8.87
CA LEU A 188 3.14 5.01 -9.60
C LEU A 188 2.86 6.21 -8.71
N VAL A 189 3.18 7.42 -9.20
CA VAL A 189 3.04 8.64 -8.41
C VAL A 189 2.02 9.55 -9.05
N GLY A 190 1.08 10.05 -8.29
CA GLY A 190 0.10 11.02 -8.76
C GLY A 190 -1.32 10.74 -8.31
N ASP A 191 -2.22 11.66 -8.69
CA ASP A 191 -3.64 11.56 -8.41
C ASP A 191 -4.30 10.41 -9.19
N TRP A 192 -5.25 9.74 -8.57
CA TRP A 192 -5.94 8.59 -9.16
C TRP A 192 -6.69 8.91 -10.45
N ASN A 193 -7.28 10.11 -10.57
CA ASN A 193 -7.95 10.53 -11.81
C ASN A 193 -6.95 10.64 -12.96
N HIS A 194 -5.75 11.13 -12.69
CA HIS A 194 -4.71 11.23 -13.71
C HIS A 194 -4.17 9.86 -14.10
N LEU A 195 -3.99 8.95 -13.15
CA LEU A 195 -3.47 7.60 -13.41
C LEU A 195 -4.30 6.84 -14.44
N VAL A 196 -5.61 6.88 -14.34
CA VAL A 196 -6.51 6.13 -15.25
C VAL A 196 -6.83 6.87 -16.53
N ASN A 197 -6.71 8.20 -16.55
CA ASN A 197 -6.96 9.03 -17.72
C ASN A 197 -5.71 9.26 -18.58
N THR A 198 -4.53 8.82 -18.10
CA THR A 198 -3.29 8.92 -18.87
C THR A 198 -3.15 7.67 -19.74
N GLU A 199 -3.28 7.85 -21.06
CA GLU A 199 -3.29 6.76 -22.04
C GLU A 199 -2.05 5.85 -21.90
N GLN A 200 -0.89 6.43 -21.64
CA GLN A 200 0.37 5.69 -21.50
C GLN A 200 0.38 4.78 -20.25
N ILE A 201 -0.18 5.24 -19.13
CA ILE A 201 -0.29 4.42 -17.91
C ILE A 201 -1.39 3.38 -18.08
N SER A 202 -2.55 3.77 -18.57
CA SER A 202 -3.68 2.86 -18.77
C SER A 202 -3.34 1.75 -19.76
N SER A 203 -2.64 2.02 -20.86
CA SER A 203 -2.24 1.00 -21.83
C SER A 203 -1.18 0.04 -21.29
N ASN A 204 -0.14 0.55 -20.62
CA ASN A 204 0.97 -0.26 -20.11
C ASN A 204 0.61 -1.07 -18.86
N GLN A 205 -0.38 -0.63 -18.09
CA GLN A 205 -0.79 -1.24 -16.82
C GLN A 205 -2.14 -1.97 -16.91
N LYS A 206 -2.85 -1.87 -18.05
CA LYS A 206 -4.18 -2.46 -18.24
C LYS A 206 -4.17 -3.96 -17.97
N GLY A 207 -5.02 -4.40 -17.02
CA GLY A 207 -5.14 -5.80 -16.67
C GLY A 207 -3.84 -6.43 -16.18
N LYS A 208 -2.98 -5.67 -15.53
CA LYS A 208 -1.66 -6.14 -15.07
C LYS A 208 -1.71 -6.86 -13.74
N TYR A 209 -2.60 -6.45 -12.85
CA TYR A 209 -2.57 -6.88 -11.46
C TYR A 209 -3.56 -7.99 -11.17
N ASP A 210 -3.09 -9.02 -10.44
CA ASP A 210 -3.91 -10.10 -9.90
C ASP A 210 -4.68 -9.62 -8.67
N ILE A 211 -4.01 -8.76 -7.87
CA ILE A 211 -4.56 -8.18 -6.65
C ILE A 211 -4.33 -6.67 -6.64
N ILE A 212 -5.37 -5.93 -6.22
CA ILE A 212 -5.27 -4.52 -5.82
C ILE A 212 -5.55 -4.42 -4.32
N LEU A 213 -4.69 -3.74 -3.57
CA LEU A 213 -4.83 -3.46 -2.14
C LEU A 213 -5.11 -1.99 -1.93
N ALA A 214 -5.98 -1.66 -0.99
CA ALA A 214 -6.19 -0.29 -0.54
C ALA A 214 -6.57 -0.25 0.95
N SER A 215 -5.96 0.64 1.71
CA SER A 215 -6.30 0.86 3.11
C SER A 215 -6.63 2.33 3.34
N GLU A 216 -7.80 2.62 3.92
CA GLU A 216 -8.27 4.00 4.21
C GLU A 216 -8.33 4.92 2.96
N CYS A 217 -8.65 4.37 1.78
CA CYS A 217 -8.69 5.10 0.51
C CYS A 217 -10.07 5.62 0.14
N ILE A 218 -11.15 5.06 0.72
CA ILE A 218 -12.54 5.38 0.37
C ILE A 218 -13.25 6.20 1.47
N TYR A 219 -12.52 7.08 2.15
CA TYR A 219 -13.05 7.96 3.19
C TYR A 219 -13.84 9.15 2.66
N ARG A 220 -13.80 9.42 1.33
CA ARG A 220 -14.56 10.45 0.62
C ARG A 220 -15.23 9.87 -0.64
N LYS A 221 -16.46 10.28 -0.91
CA LYS A 221 -17.21 9.85 -2.11
C LYS A 221 -16.56 10.29 -3.42
N GLU A 222 -15.87 11.43 -3.40
CA GLU A 222 -15.15 11.99 -4.54
C GLU A 222 -14.07 11.05 -5.09
N ASN A 223 -13.56 10.15 -4.26
CA ASN A 223 -12.54 9.18 -4.65
C ASN A 223 -13.14 7.90 -5.29
N TYR A 224 -14.44 7.66 -5.14
CA TYR A 224 -15.06 6.39 -5.53
C TYR A 224 -14.94 6.10 -7.01
N GLU A 225 -15.27 7.10 -7.84
CA GLU A 225 -15.19 6.98 -9.29
C GLU A 225 -13.80 6.59 -9.77
N SER A 226 -12.76 7.28 -9.27
CA SER A 226 -11.37 7.03 -9.64
C SER A 226 -10.93 5.64 -9.24
N ILE A 227 -11.27 5.20 -8.03
CA ILE A 227 -10.93 3.87 -7.51
C ILE A 227 -11.63 2.77 -8.32
N VAL A 228 -12.92 2.94 -8.65
CA VAL A 228 -13.66 1.99 -9.49
C VAL A 228 -13.05 1.93 -10.89
N LYS A 229 -12.71 3.05 -11.50
CA LYS A 229 -12.01 3.10 -12.79
C LYS A 229 -10.64 2.40 -12.74
N ILE A 230 -9.87 2.59 -11.65
CA ILE A 230 -8.59 1.90 -11.45
C ILE A 230 -8.82 0.39 -11.41
N ILE A 231 -9.80 -0.09 -10.66
CA ILE A 231 -10.12 -1.51 -10.57
C ILE A 231 -10.50 -2.04 -11.95
N HIS A 232 -11.38 -1.38 -12.68
CA HIS A 232 -11.75 -1.78 -14.03
C HIS A 232 -10.57 -1.82 -15.00
N THR A 233 -9.69 -0.82 -14.93
CA THR A 233 -8.60 -0.68 -15.91
C THR A 233 -7.42 -1.58 -15.58
N LEU A 234 -6.99 -1.61 -14.32
CA LEU A 234 -5.70 -2.17 -13.93
C LEU A 234 -5.81 -3.61 -13.40
N LEU A 235 -6.95 -4.01 -12.85
CA LEU A 235 -7.16 -5.37 -12.36
C LEU A 235 -7.41 -6.33 -13.54
N LYS A 236 -6.82 -7.52 -13.48
CA LYS A 236 -7.10 -8.61 -14.41
C LYS A 236 -8.56 -9.03 -14.35
N ALA A 237 -9.08 -9.60 -15.41
CA ALA A 237 -10.33 -10.37 -15.35
C ALA A 237 -10.12 -11.58 -14.43
N GLY A 238 -11.03 -11.81 -13.50
CA GLY A 238 -10.88 -12.81 -12.43
C GLY A 238 -9.99 -12.34 -11.25
N GLY A 239 -9.37 -11.17 -11.34
CA GLY A 239 -8.60 -10.56 -10.25
C GLY A 239 -9.47 -10.02 -9.12
N ARG A 240 -8.86 -9.68 -7.99
CA ARG A 240 -9.54 -9.23 -6.78
C ARG A 240 -8.93 -7.96 -6.22
N ALA A 241 -9.77 -7.04 -5.77
CA ALA A 241 -9.32 -5.92 -4.96
C ALA A 241 -9.77 -6.11 -3.50
N TYR A 242 -8.86 -5.86 -2.56
CA TYR A 242 -9.13 -5.90 -1.13
C TYR A 242 -8.99 -4.50 -0.55
N ILE A 243 -10.09 -3.98 -0.01
CA ILE A 243 -10.18 -2.61 0.49
C ILE A 243 -10.56 -2.64 1.96
N ALA A 244 -9.63 -2.27 2.84
CA ALA A 244 -9.91 -2.11 4.26
C ALA A 244 -10.24 -0.64 4.57
N THR A 245 -11.34 -0.42 5.25
CA THR A 245 -11.87 0.92 5.49
C THR A 245 -12.77 0.95 6.72
N LYS A 246 -12.93 2.11 7.31
CA LYS A 246 -13.98 2.31 8.31
C LYS A 246 -15.36 2.20 7.65
N ARG A 247 -16.33 1.70 8.42
CA ARG A 247 -17.72 1.60 7.96
C ARG A 247 -18.29 2.97 7.60
N PHE A 248 -17.93 3.98 8.37
CA PHE A 248 -18.24 5.39 8.12
C PHE A 248 -17.16 6.29 8.70
N TYR A 249 -17.05 7.50 8.20
CA TYR A 249 -16.09 8.51 8.67
C TYR A 249 -16.85 9.72 9.17
N PHE A 250 -16.66 10.09 10.44
CA PHE A 250 -17.29 11.27 11.03
C PHE A 250 -16.82 12.54 10.31
N GLY A 251 -17.77 13.34 9.85
CA GLY A 251 -17.50 14.60 9.13
C GLY A 251 -17.01 14.44 7.67
N LEU A 252 -16.95 13.21 7.16
CA LEU A 252 -16.60 12.90 5.77
C LEU A 252 -17.72 12.10 5.11
N SER A 253 -17.69 12.06 3.77
CA SER A 253 -18.81 11.49 2.99
C SER A 253 -18.65 10.00 2.68
N GLY A 254 -17.49 9.38 3.00
CA GLY A 254 -17.14 8.03 2.57
C GLY A 254 -17.38 6.94 3.62
N GLY A 255 -17.03 5.71 3.23
CA GLY A 255 -17.11 4.51 4.04
C GLY A 255 -17.56 3.28 3.26
N SER A 256 -17.50 2.09 3.87
CA SER A 256 -17.76 0.82 3.20
C SER A 256 -19.16 0.75 2.61
N PHE A 257 -20.18 1.14 3.38
CA PHE A 257 -21.57 1.06 2.94
C PHE A 257 -21.83 1.90 1.68
N GLN A 258 -21.40 3.18 1.68
CA GLN A 258 -21.57 4.09 0.57
C GLN A 258 -20.78 3.63 -0.67
N PHE A 259 -19.60 3.04 -0.48
CA PHE A 259 -18.80 2.55 -1.60
C PHE A 259 -19.42 1.32 -2.26
N LEU A 260 -19.94 0.38 -1.48
CA LEU A 260 -20.65 -0.78 -2.01
C LEU A 260 -21.91 -0.37 -2.79
N GLN A 261 -22.64 0.60 -2.28
CA GLN A 261 -23.79 1.19 -3.00
C GLN A 261 -23.34 1.83 -4.31
N PHE A 262 -22.26 2.63 -4.28
CA PHE A 262 -21.72 3.29 -5.46
C PHE A 262 -21.33 2.28 -6.55
N ILE A 263 -20.63 1.20 -6.21
CA ILE A 263 -20.28 0.15 -7.18
C ILE A 263 -21.55 -0.44 -7.79
N ARG A 264 -22.52 -0.83 -6.97
CA ARG A 264 -23.77 -1.44 -7.43
C ARG A 264 -24.53 -0.57 -8.43
N GLU A 265 -24.53 0.75 -8.22
CA GLU A 265 -25.27 1.70 -9.04
C GLU A 265 -24.53 2.16 -10.29
N ASN A 266 -23.19 2.11 -10.28
CA ASN A 266 -22.37 2.81 -11.28
C ASN A 266 -21.38 1.92 -12.03
N ASP A 267 -21.13 0.69 -11.59
CA ASP A 267 -20.14 -0.23 -12.13
C ASP A 267 -20.17 -0.31 -13.68
N HIS A 268 -21.37 -0.47 -14.24
CA HIS A 268 -21.58 -0.60 -15.69
C HIS A 268 -21.07 0.59 -16.53
N LYS A 269 -20.75 1.72 -15.90
CA LYS A 269 -20.28 2.95 -16.60
C LYS A 269 -18.78 2.90 -16.92
N TYR A 270 -18.01 2.02 -16.26
CA TYR A 270 -16.55 2.10 -16.27
C TYR A 270 -15.85 0.95 -16.98
N GLY A 271 -16.56 -0.09 -17.39
CA GLY A 271 -15.96 -1.21 -18.10
C GLY A 271 -16.99 -2.29 -18.48
N GLU A 272 -16.58 -3.20 -19.34
CA GLU A 272 -17.42 -4.31 -19.82
C GLU A 272 -17.58 -5.42 -18.78
N ASN A 273 -16.52 -5.66 -17.97
CA ASN A 273 -16.55 -6.69 -16.94
C ASN A 273 -17.21 -6.16 -15.67
N LYS A 274 -18.27 -6.82 -15.24
CA LYS A 274 -18.99 -6.47 -14.03
C LYS A 274 -18.09 -6.61 -12.78
N LEU A 275 -18.21 -5.68 -11.84
CA LEU A 275 -17.64 -5.79 -10.52
C LEU A 275 -18.67 -6.33 -9.52
N SER A 276 -18.27 -7.28 -8.71
CA SER A 276 -19.04 -7.75 -7.55
C SER A 276 -18.28 -7.36 -6.29
N ALA A 277 -18.93 -6.65 -5.39
CA ALA A 277 -18.31 -6.16 -4.16
C ALA A 277 -19.09 -6.60 -2.92
N THR A 278 -18.39 -7.12 -1.93
CA THR A 278 -18.98 -7.57 -0.66
C THR A 278 -18.02 -7.34 0.52
N VAL A 279 -18.58 -7.15 1.71
CA VAL A 279 -17.80 -7.18 2.96
C VAL A 279 -17.53 -8.65 3.30
N ILE A 280 -16.27 -9.03 3.31
CA ILE A 280 -15.85 -10.40 3.66
C ILE A 280 -15.46 -10.54 5.14
N ARG A 281 -15.19 -9.41 5.81
CA ARG A 281 -14.84 -9.36 7.23
C ARG A 281 -15.17 -8.01 7.83
N SER A 282 -15.58 -8.01 9.09
CA SER A 282 -15.69 -6.80 9.92
C SER A 282 -14.90 -6.98 11.21
N ALA A 283 -14.19 -5.94 11.63
CA ALA A 283 -13.40 -5.90 12.85
C ALA A 283 -13.83 -4.71 13.72
N GLU A 284 -13.86 -4.93 15.02
CA GLU A 284 -14.19 -3.92 16.04
C GLU A 284 -12.96 -3.71 16.94
N PRO A 285 -12.02 -2.81 16.56
CA PRO A 285 -10.86 -2.54 17.39
C PRO A 285 -11.27 -2.02 18.77
N LYS A 286 -10.69 -2.58 19.83
CA LYS A 286 -11.07 -2.30 21.22
C LYS A 286 -11.07 -0.81 21.61
N ASN A 287 -10.18 -0.04 20.98
CA ASN A 287 -10.02 1.40 21.26
C ASN A 287 -10.62 2.29 20.16
N SER A 288 -11.44 1.72 19.27
CA SER A 288 -12.12 2.45 18.20
C SER A 288 -13.63 2.41 18.41
N SER A 289 -14.29 3.51 18.15
CA SER A 289 -15.76 3.58 18.13
C SER A 289 -16.34 3.22 16.75
N ASN A 290 -15.49 2.78 15.82
CA ASN A 290 -15.89 2.49 14.45
C ASN A 290 -15.53 1.04 14.06
N VAL A 291 -16.38 0.45 13.24
CA VAL A 291 -16.14 -0.86 12.66
C VAL A 291 -15.25 -0.68 11.42
N ILE A 292 -14.28 -1.54 11.28
CA ILE A 292 -13.44 -1.63 10.09
C ILE A 292 -13.96 -2.79 9.25
N ASP A 293 -14.35 -2.51 8.03
CA ASP A 293 -14.81 -3.49 7.06
C ASP A 293 -13.70 -3.79 6.04
N LEU A 294 -13.49 -5.06 5.74
CA LEU A 294 -12.69 -5.53 4.63
C LEU A 294 -13.63 -5.90 3.48
N ILE A 295 -13.52 -5.15 2.41
CA ILE A 295 -14.30 -5.35 1.19
C ILE A 295 -13.47 -6.14 0.19
N GLU A 296 -14.06 -7.19 -0.39
CA GLU A 296 -13.55 -7.84 -1.58
C GLU A 296 -14.34 -7.33 -2.79
N VAL A 297 -13.62 -6.88 -3.82
CA VAL A 297 -14.18 -6.53 -5.12
C VAL A 297 -13.62 -7.49 -6.16
N ASN A 298 -14.50 -8.28 -6.77
CA ASN A 298 -14.15 -9.25 -7.80
C ASN A 298 -14.45 -8.67 -9.18
N LYS A 299 -13.48 -8.71 -10.09
CA LYS A 299 -13.69 -8.40 -11.51
C LYS A 299 -14.08 -9.66 -12.25
N MET A 300 -15.37 -9.76 -12.59
CA MET A 300 -15.94 -10.95 -13.21
C MET A 300 -15.33 -11.21 -14.59
N THR A 301 -15.18 -12.48 -14.94
CA THR A 301 -14.88 -12.88 -16.33
C THR A 301 -16.16 -12.87 -17.14
N GLY A 302 -16.08 -12.62 -18.47
CA GLY A 302 -17.26 -12.54 -19.34
C GLY A 302 -18.18 -13.77 -19.32
N GLU A 303 -17.66 -14.94 -18.92
CA GLU A 303 -18.45 -16.18 -18.77
C GLU A 303 -19.33 -16.19 -17.51
N ASN A 304 -18.96 -15.47 -16.46
CA ASN A 304 -19.68 -15.42 -15.17
C ASN A 304 -20.61 -14.19 -15.03
N ALA A 305 -20.68 -13.33 -16.05
CA ALA A 305 -21.50 -12.11 -16.00
C ALA A 305 -23.00 -12.35 -16.30
N ASN A 306 -23.37 -13.56 -16.74
CA ASN A 306 -24.73 -13.93 -17.19
C ASN A 306 -25.50 -14.83 -16.23
N ASN A 307 -24.99 -15.08 -15.02
CA ASN A 307 -25.71 -15.86 -13.99
C ASN A 307 -26.22 -14.99 -12.85
#